data_d301493b8ecf77776437bb0d60a2651b
#
_entry.id   d301493b8ecf77776437bb0d60a2651b
#
_cell.length_a   1.000
_cell.length_b   1.000
_cell.length_c   1.000
_cell.angle_alpha   90.00
_cell.angle_beta   90.00
_cell.angle_gamma   90.00
#
_symmetry.space_group_name_H-M   'P 1'
#
loop_
_entity.id
_entity.type
_entity.pdbx_description
1 polymer ?
#
loop_
_entity_poly.entity_id
_entity_poly.type
_entity_poly.pdbx_seq_one_letter_code
_entity_poly.pdbx_strand_id
1 'polypeptide(L)'
;MGRLVLYMSMSLDGFIAGPGDTNDNPFGTDGQRLHEWLGDGGEDVSGYRPGDEPGQTVFDELMSTGAVITGRRTGDYVGYWGGDHHDGVPIFVPTHQAPAGTPPGGVNFVTGGIESCVEQAKAAAGDRDVMLHGAYTARECLRARVLDVLEIQLVPVLFGQGRRLFDDLGPGHVELDLVRTLESPGALFLRYEVQYA
;
A
#
# COMPACT_ATOMS: atom_id res chain seq x y z
N MET A 1 -14.55 -0.40 14.35
CA MET A 1 -13.77 0.57 13.55
C MET A 1 -12.62 -0.20 12.91
N GLY A 2 -12.48 -0.10 11.58
CA GLY A 2 -11.47 -0.84 10.84
C GLY A 2 -10.03 -0.45 11.17
N ARG A 3 -9.09 -1.32 10.85
CA ARG A 3 -7.64 -1.09 11.03
C ARG A 3 -7.06 -0.40 9.80
N LEU A 4 -5.95 0.31 9.98
CA LEU A 4 -5.12 0.77 8.87
C LEU A 4 -4.10 -0.33 8.54
N VAL A 5 -4.17 -0.88 7.34
CA VAL A 5 -3.36 -2.01 6.88
C VAL A 5 -2.49 -1.58 5.72
N LEU A 6 -1.18 -1.66 5.86
CA LEU A 6 -0.25 -1.50 4.75
C LEU A 6 -0.20 -2.79 3.93
N TYR A 7 -0.59 -2.73 2.67
CA TYR A 7 -0.40 -3.80 1.69
C TYR A 7 0.72 -3.43 0.72
N MET A 8 1.86 -4.11 0.81
CA MET A 8 3.01 -3.80 -0.04
C MET A 8 3.81 -5.03 -0.43
N SER A 9 3.99 -5.21 -1.73
CA SER A 9 4.98 -6.15 -2.26
C SER A 9 6.38 -5.57 -2.12
N MET A 10 7.31 -6.40 -1.65
CA MET A 10 8.66 -5.97 -1.31
C MET A 10 9.69 -7.06 -1.69
N SER A 11 10.83 -6.66 -2.24
CA SER A 11 11.96 -7.55 -2.44
C SER A 11 12.58 -7.98 -1.10
N LEU A 12 13.32 -9.08 -1.09
CA LEU A 12 14.00 -9.57 0.12
C LEU A 12 14.95 -8.54 0.74
N ASP A 13 15.52 -7.65 -0.07
CA ASP A 13 16.40 -6.56 0.37
C ASP A 13 15.67 -5.22 0.60
N GLY A 14 14.32 -5.23 0.66
CA GLY A 14 13.51 -4.13 1.19
C GLY A 14 13.05 -3.08 0.19
N PHE A 15 13.07 -3.36 -1.12
CA PHE A 15 12.63 -2.43 -2.15
C PHE A 15 11.21 -2.72 -2.63
N ILE A 16 10.43 -1.66 -2.91
CA ILE A 16 9.06 -1.71 -3.45
C ILE A 16 8.96 -1.26 -4.90
N ALA A 17 10.06 -0.80 -5.46
CA ALA A 17 10.24 -0.50 -6.87
C ALA A 17 11.71 -0.61 -7.22
N GLY A 18 12.00 -0.96 -8.46
CA GLY A 18 13.35 -0.92 -9.02
C GLY A 18 13.85 0.51 -9.19
N PRO A 19 15.11 0.70 -9.63
CA PRO A 19 15.67 2.01 -9.86
C PRO A 19 15.00 2.73 -11.03
N GLY A 20 14.97 4.07 -10.97
CA GLY A 20 14.46 4.90 -12.07
C GLY A 20 12.94 4.87 -12.22
N ASP A 21 12.19 4.68 -11.14
CA ASP A 21 10.73 4.80 -11.15
C ASP A 21 10.28 6.23 -11.53
N THR A 22 9.42 6.30 -12.54
CA THR A 22 8.85 7.54 -13.11
C THR A 22 7.37 7.35 -13.43
N ASN A 23 6.68 8.42 -13.87
CA ASN A 23 5.29 8.29 -14.33
C ASN A 23 5.13 7.31 -15.51
N ASP A 24 6.12 7.26 -16.42
CA ASP A 24 6.10 6.36 -17.57
C ASP A 24 6.58 4.93 -17.23
N ASN A 25 7.23 4.77 -16.09
CA ASN A 25 7.71 3.49 -15.56
C ASN A 25 7.52 3.44 -14.03
N PRO A 26 6.28 3.29 -13.53
CA PRO A 26 5.96 3.44 -12.11
C PRO A 26 6.61 2.40 -11.20
N PHE A 27 6.97 1.25 -11.72
CA PHE A 27 7.64 0.18 -10.98
C PHE A 27 9.17 0.27 -11.01
N GLY A 28 9.74 1.16 -11.86
CA GLY A 28 11.18 1.17 -12.12
C GLY A 28 11.66 -0.04 -12.91
N THR A 29 12.97 -0.14 -13.09
CA THR A 29 13.59 -1.27 -13.82
C THR A 29 13.33 -2.57 -13.06
N ASP A 30 12.80 -3.58 -13.77
CA ASP A 30 12.45 -4.92 -13.26
C ASP A 30 11.45 -4.95 -12.10
N GLY A 31 10.87 -3.80 -11.70
CA GLY A 31 9.96 -3.70 -10.56
C GLY A 31 8.64 -4.45 -10.72
N GLN A 32 8.22 -4.77 -11.94
CA GLN A 32 7.07 -5.65 -12.22
C GLN A 32 7.19 -7.01 -11.53
N ARG A 33 8.41 -7.52 -11.31
CA ARG A 33 8.68 -8.78 -10.62
C ARG A 33 8.00 -8.85 -9.25
N LEU A 34 7.81 -7.72 -8.57
CA LEU A 34 7.16 -7.66 -7.26
C LEU A 34 5.65 -7.94 -7.31
N HIS A 35 5.04 -7.87 -8.49
CA HIS A 35 3.59 -7.99 -8.67
C HIS A 35 3.16 -9.27 -9.39
N GLU A 36 4.12 -10.13 -9.80
CA GLU A 36 3.81 -11.38 -10.53
C GLU A 36 2.94 -12.36 -9.73
N TRP A 37 2.97 -12.31 -8.39
CA TRP A 37 2.11 -13.12 -7.54
C TRP A 37 0.61 -12.82 -7.71
N LEU A 38 0.28 -11.60 -8.20
CA LEU A 38 -1.10 -11.21 -8.51
C LEU A 38 -1.68 -11.90 -9.74
N GLY A 39 -0.82 -12.52 -10.57
CA GLY A 39 -1.24 -13.09 -11.85
C GLY A 39 -1.54 -12.00 -12.90
N ASP A 40 -2.17 -12.42 -13.98
CA ASP A 40 -2.56 -11.51 -15.06
C ASP A 40 -3.88 -10.81 -14.71
N GLY A 41 -3.85 -9.48 -14.58
CA GLY A 41 -5.03 -8.68 -14.21
C GLY A 41 -5.41 -7.60 -15.22
N GLY A 42 -4.56 -7.36 -16.22
CA GLY A 42 -4.76 -6.25 -17.15
C GLY A 42 -4.57 -4.87 -16.48
N GLU A 43 -5.36 -3.89 -16.90
CA GLU A 43 -5.25 -2.50 -16.39
C GLU A 43 -6.10 -2.24 -15.14
N ASP A 44 -7.02 -3.13 -14.81
CA ASP A 44 -7.94 -3.00 -13.68
C ASP A 44 -7.46 -3.86 -12.50
N VAL A 45 -7.36 -3.24 -11.31
CA VAL A 45 -6.98 -3.94 -10.08
C VAL A 45 -7.91 -5.13 -9.80
N SER A 46 -9.19 -4.98 -10.04
CA SER A 46 -10.19 -6.04 -9.86
C SER A 46 -10.02 -7.23 -10.81
N GLY A 47 -9.24 -7.06 -11.87
CA GLY A 47 -8.92 -8.08 -12.87
C GLY A 47 -7.88 -9.11 -12.42
N TYR A 48 -7.06 -8.80 -11.42
CA TYR A 48 -6.01 -9.72 -10.96
C TYR A 48 -6.55 -11.05 -10.44
N ARG A 49 -5.82 -12.12 -10.73
CA ARG A 49 -6.18 -13.48 -10.32
C ARG A 49 -4.92 -14.21 -9.85
N PRO A 50 -4.58 -14.13 -8.56
CA PRO A 50 -3.50 -14.91 -7.99
C PRO A 50 -3.64 -16.40 -8.32
N GLY A 51 -2.52 -17.04 -8.63
CA GLY A 51 -2.51 -18.42 -9.13
C GLY A 51 -2.63 -19.50 -8.04
N ASP A 52 -2.70 -19.10 -6.76
CA ASP A 52 -2.76 -20.01 -5.62
C ASP A 52 -3.67 -19.47 -4.50
N GLU A 53 -4.04 -20.36 -3.57
CA GLU A 53 -4.93 -20.03 -2.45
C GLU A 53 -4.34 -18.98 -1.49
N PRO A 54 -3.05 -19.03 -1.10
CA PRO A 54 -2.45 -17.99 -0.27
C PRO A 54 -2.53 -16.59 -0.90
N GLY A 55 -2.17 -16.46 -2.17
CA GLY A 55 -2.26 -15.21 -2.91
C GLY A 55 -3.70 -14.72 -3.03
N GLN A 56 -4.64 -15.61 -3.37
CA GLN A 56 -6.06 -15.26 -3.47
C GLN A 56 -6.61 -14.78 -2.12
N THR A 57 -6.24 -15.43 -1.01
CA THR A 57 -6.66 -15.01 0.33
C THR A 57 -6.24 -13.56 0.63
N VAL A 58 -4.98 -13.21 0.37
CA VAL A 58 -4.47 -11.85 0.61
C VAL A 58 -5.09 -10.84 -0.35
N PHE A 59 -5.31 -11.23 -1.61
CA PHE A 59 -5.98 -10.39 -2.59
C PHE A 59 -7.44 -10.09 -2.21
N ASP A 60 -8.19 -11.09 -1.76
CA ASP A 60 -9.58 -10.92 -1.31
C ASP A 60 -9.67 -10.02 -0.07
N GLU A 61 -8.74 -10.15 0.88
CA GLU A 61 -8.65 -9.25 2.04
C GLU A 61 -8.38 -7.80 1.60
N LEU A 62 -7.43 -7.59 0.68
CA LEU A 62 -7.11 -6.30 0.09
C LEU A 62 -8.35 -5.67 -0.57
N MET A 63 -9.06 -6.44 -1.40
CA MET A 63 -10.26 -5.99 -2.11
C MET A 63 -11.50 -5.80 -1.19
N SER A 64 -11.49 -6.31 0.03
CA SER A 64 -12.55 -6.12 1.03
C SER A 64 -12.45 -4.81 1.81
N THR A 65 -11.38 -4.04 1.64
CA THR A 65 -11.16 -2.78 2.36
C THR A 65 -12.21 -1.71 2.02
N GLY A 66 -12.45 -0.78 2.93
CA GLY A 66 -13.52 0.21 2.81
C GLY A 66 -13.08 1.60 2.39
N ALA A 67 -11.77 1.83 2.34
CA ALA A 67 -11.15 3.04 1.83
C ALA A 67 -9.69 2.76 1.49
N VAL A 68 -9.10 3.61 0.65
CA VAL A 68 -7.69 3.53 0.26
C VAL A 68 -6.98 4.81 0.67
N ILE A 69 -5.81 4.69 1.30
CA ILE A 69 -4.87 5.80 1.46
C ILE A 69 -3.68 5.54 0.54
N THR A 70 -3.34 6.51 -0.29
CA THR A 70 -2.15 6.44 -1.15
C THR A 70 -1.33 7.71 -1.08
N GLY A 71 0.00 7.59 -1.15
CA GLY A 71 0.87 8.77 -1.26
C GLY A 71 0.72 9.46 -2.61
N ARG A 72 0.99 10.79 -2.65
CA ARG A 72 0.93 11.60 -3.88
C ARG A 72 1.66 10.95 -5.05
N ARG A 73 2.90 10.52 -4.83
CA ARG A 73 3.71 9.93 -5.90
C ARG A 73 3.09 8.65 -6.47
N THR A 74 2.63 7.74 -5.62
CA THR A 74 1.96 6.52 -6.07
C THR A 74 0.68 6.86 -6.82
N GLY A 75 -0.13 7.74 -6.24
CA GLY A 75 -1.37 8.19 -6.89
C GLY A 75 -1.13 8.84 -8.26
N ASP A 76 -0.16 9.74 -8.36
CA ASP A 76 0.20 10.40 -9.62
C ASP A 76 0.67 9.38 -10.67
N TYR A 77 1.43 8.33 -10.27
CA TYR A 77 1.94 7.30 -11.17
C TYR A 77 0.83 6.40 -11.76
N VAL A 78 -0.18 6.09 -10.97
CA VAL A 78 -1.30 5.20 -11.40
C VAL A 78 -2.56 5.99 -11.77
N GLY A 79 -2.46 7.33 -11.91
CA GLY A 79 -3.62 8.18 -12.22
C GLY A 79 -4.74 8.06 -11.21
N TYR A 80 -4.41 7.74 -9.93
CA TYR A 80 -5.39 7.49 -8.87
C TYR A 80 -6.43 6.43 -9.24
N TRP A 81 -6.07 5.47 -10.10
CA TRP A 81 -6.98 4.43 -10.64
C TRP A 81 -8.26 5.04 -11.25
N GLY A 82 -8.15 6.21 -11.88
CA GLY A 82 -9.30 6.92 -12.41
C GLY A 82 -10.32 7.40 -11.36
N GLY A 83 -9.97 7.32 -10.09
CA GLY A 83 -10.82 7.66 -8.94
C GLY A 83 -11.59 6.49 -8.33
N ASP A 84 -11.31 5.27 -8.79
CA ASP A 84 -11.86 4.02 -8.26
C ASP A 84 -10.78 2.95 -8.21
N HIS A 85 -10.29 2.64 -7.01
CA HIS A 85 -9.33 1.54 -6.82
C HIS A 85 -10.05 0.18 -6.89
N HIS A 86 -11.20 0.06 -6.26
CA HIS A 86 -12.09 -1.11 -6.26
C HIS A 86 -13.44 -0.71 -5.64
N ASP A 87 -14.53 -1.27 -6.15
CA ASP A 87 -15.89 -1.17 -5.61
C ASP A 87 -16.35 0.25 -5.22
N GLY A 88 -15.82 1.28 -5.87
CA GLY A 88 -16.17 2.68 -5.61
C GLY A 88 -15.74 3.20 -4.24
N VAL A 89 -14.81 2.54 -3.53
CA VAL A 89 -14.35 3.01 -2.23
C VAL A 89 -13.55 4.31 -2.35
N PRO A 90 -13.69 5.24 -1.41
CA PRO A 90 -13.00 6.53 -1.48
C PRO A 90 -11.48 6.38 -1.33
N ILE A 91 -10.74 7.20 -2.09
CA ILE A 91 -9.29 7.29 -2.06
C ILE A 91 -8.89 8.57 -1.33
N PHE A 92 -8.02 8.47 -0.33
CA PHE A 92 -7.49 9.58 0.43
C PHE A 92 -6.00 9.77 0.14
N VAL A 93 -5.60 11.02 -0.11
CA VAL A 93 -4.23 11.37 -0.50
C VAL A 93 -3.71 12.47 0.41
N PRO A 94 -2.86 12.14 1.41
CA PRO A 94 -2.23 13.16 2.23
C PRO A 94 -1.28 14.00 1.37
N THR A 95 -1.42 15.33 1.47
CA THR A 95 -0.63 16.28 0.68
C THR A 95 -0.50 17.61 1.40
N HIS A 96 0.59 18.32 1.19
CA HIS A 96 0.75 19.70 1.71
C HIS A 96 -0.13 20.71 0.96
N GLN A 97 -0.40 20.43 -0.33
CA GLN A 97 -1.21 21.29 -1.17
C GLN A 97 -2.02 20.43 -2.16
N ALA A 98 -3.33 20.64 -2.15
CA ALA A 98 -4.18 19.99 -3.14
C ALA A 98 -3.84 20.53 -4.55
N PRO A 99 -3.81 19.65 -5.57
CA PRO A 99 -3.61 20.09 -6.94
C PRO A 99 -4.77 20.99 -7.39
N ALA A 100 -4.49 21.88 -8.34
CA ALA A 100 -5.54 22.68 -8.96
C ALA A 100 -6.46 21.78 -9.82
N GLY A 101 -7.75 22.04 -9.76
CA GLY A 101 -8.76 21.32 -10.54
C GLY A 101 -9.57 20.33 -9.72
N THR A 102 -10.50 19.66 -10.39
CA THR A 102 -11.35 18.63 -9.78
C THR A 102 -10.59 17.30 -9.78
N PRO A 103 -10.44 16.63 -8.64
CA PRO A 103 -9.81 15.30 -8.60
C PRO A 103 -10.69 14.28 -9.35
N PRO A 104 -10.11 13.17 -9.83
CA PRO A 104 -10.89 12.06 -10.36
C PRO A 104 -11.84 11.49 -9.32
N GLY A 105 -13.05 11.15 -9.69
CA GLY A 105 -14.05 10.35 -8.95
C GLY A 105 -13.98 10.45 -7.42
N GLY A 106 -13.68 9.32 -6.77
CA GLY A 106 -13.63 9.19 -5.31
C GLY A 106 -12.36 9.71 -4.61
N VAL A 107 -11.51 10.52 -5.26
CA VAL A 107 -10.24 11.00 -4.70
C VAL A 107 -10.44 12.22 -3.80
N ASN A 108 -9.91 12.14 -2.57
CA ASN A 108 -9.95 13.17 -1.54
C ASN A 108 -8.52 13.59 -1.16
N PHE A 109 -8.11 14.82 -1.51
CA PHE A 109 -6.83 15.38 -1.09
C PHE A 109 -6.94 15.96 0.32
N VAL A 110 -6.15 15.42 1.27
CA VAL A 110 -6.18 15.84 2.68
C VAL A 110 -4.95 16.65 3.02
N THR A 111 -5.14 17.90 3.40
CA THR A 111 -4.05 18.85 3.76
C THR A 111 -3.82 18.98 5.26
N GLY A 112 -4.62 18.32 6.08
CA GLY A 112 -4.55 18.36 7.55
C GLY A 112 -3.49 17.44 8.19
N GLY A 113 -2.59 16.86 7.38
CA GLY A 113 -1.58 15.90 7.86
C GLY A 113 -2.04 14.45 7.82
N ILE A 114 -1.10 13.55 8.20
CA ILE A 114 -1.32 12.09 8.07
C ILE A 114 -2.40 11.58 9.04
N GLU A 115 -2.43 12.07 10.27
CA GLU A 115 -3.41 11.66 11.29
C GLU A 115 -4.83 12.00 10.85
N SER A 116 -5.06 13.24 10.36
CA SER A 116 -6.35 13.67 9.81
C SER A 116 -6.75 12.84 8.58
N CYS A 117 -5.80 12.46 7.73
CA CYS A 117 -6.06 11.63 6.57
C CYS A 117 -6.52 10.23 7.00
N VAL A 118 -5.86 9.62 7.97
CA VAL A 118 -6.22 8.30 8.51
C VAL A 118 -7.59 8.33 9.19
N GLU A 119 -7.87 9.38 9.98
CA GLU A 119 -9.16 9.54 10.65
C GLU A 119 -10.32 9.62 9.63
N GLN A 120 -10.17 10.44 8.58
CA GLN A 120 -11.18 10.57 7.54
C GLN A 120 -11.38 9.26 6.77
N ALA A 121 -10.29 8.55 6.43
CA ALA A 121 -10.37 7.27 5.74
C ALA A 121 -11.05 6.20 6.60
N LYS A 122 -10.69 6.08 7.89
CA LYS A 122 -11.35 5.15 8.84
C LYS A 122 -12.84 5.49 9.01
N ALA A 123 -13.19 6.77 9.07
CA ALA A 123 -14.59 7.20 9.15
C ALA A 123 -15.39 6.79 7.90
N ALA A 124 -14.80 6.93 6.71
CA ALA A 124 -15.44 6.53 5.46
C ALA A 124 -15.52 5.01 5.30
N ALA A 125 -14.53 4.26 5.76
CA ALA A 125 -14.48 2.80 5.70
C ALA A 125 -15.49 2.12 6.66
N GLY A 126 -15.91 2.80 7.73
CA GLY A 126 -16.78 2.24 8.76
C GLY A 126 -16.09 1.13 9.55
N ASP A 127 -16.65 -0.08 9.51
CA ASP A 127 -16.08 -1.25 10.20
C ASP A 127 -15.07 -2.03 9.34
N ARG A 128 -14.96 -1.69 8.05
CA ARG A 128 -13.96 -2.30 7.14
C ARG A 128 -12.58 -1.69 7.38
N ASP A 129 -11.54 -2.48 7.07
CA ASP A 129 -10.16 -2.02 7.13
C ASP A 129 -9.90 -0.93 6.06
N VAL A 130 -8.88 -0.12 6.29
CA VAL A 130 -8.38 0.89 5.34
C VAL A 130 -7.08 0.37 4.74
N MET A 131 -7.02 0.31 3.42
CA MET A 131 -5.80 -0.03 2.69
C MET A 131 -4.85 1.16 2.65
N LEU A 132 -3.57 0.90 2.86
CA LEU A 132 -2.49 1.89 2.73
C LEU A 132 -1.50 1.44 1.67
N HIS A 133 -1.15 2.36 0.76
CA HIS A 133 -0.09 2.18 -0.23
C HIS A 133 0.99 3.26 -0.13
N GLY A 134 2.23 2.87 -0.49
CA GLY A 134 3.35 3.77 -0.69
C GLY A 134 4.27 3.92 0.52
N ALA A 135 5.58 3.91 0.24
CA ALA A 135 6.63 3.91 1.25
C ALA A 135 6.64 5.17 2.14
N TYR A 136 6.54 6.35 1.52
CA TYR A 136 6.56 7.61 2.28
C TYR A 136 5.37 7.67 3.24
N THR A 137 4.17 7.39 2.75
CA THR A 137 2.95 7.43 3.56
C THR A 137 2.98 6.40 4.68
N ALA A 138 3.49 5.19 4.41
CA ALA A 138 3.68 4.15 5.43
C ALA A 138 4.62 4.62 6.55
N ARG A 139 5.74 5.25 6.19
CA ARG A 139 6.69 5.81 7.18
C ARG A 139 6.08 6.93 8.01
N GLU A 140 5.31 7.83 7.39
CA GLU A 140 4.59 8.89 8.13
C GLU A 140 3.55 8.30 9.08
N CYS A 141 2.81 7.26 8.66
CA CYS A 141 1.87 6.56 9.54
C CYS A 141 2.57 5.86 10.73
N LEU A 142 3.74 5.27 10.51
CA LEU A 142 4.56 4.67 11.58
C LEU A 142 5.06 5.73 12.57
N ARG A 143 5.57 6.88 12.07
CA ARG A 143 6.03 8.00 12.91
C ARG A 143 4.89 8.60 13.73
N ALA A 144 3.71 8.73 13.12
CA ALA A 144 2.50 9.23 13.78
C ALA A 144 1.81 8.18 14.67
N ARG A 145 2.30 6.93 14.69
CA ARG A 145 1.78 5.81 15.50
C ARG A 145 0.30 5.47 15.17
N VAL A 146 -0.07 5.54 13.89
CA VAL A 146 -1.43 5.31 13.41
C VAL A 146 -1.57 4.11 12.47
N LEU A 147 -0.45 3.43 12.13
CA LEU A 147 -0.46 2.21 11.34
C LEU A 147 -0.71 0.99 12.24
N ASP A 148 -1.76 0.24 11.99
CA ASP A 148 -2.15 -0.89 12.83
C ASP A 148 -1.50 -2.21 12.39
N VAL A 149 -1.42 -2.44 11.07
CA VAL A 149 -1.02 -3.74 10.50
C VAL A 149 -0.11 -3.55 9.29
N LEU A 150 0.90 -4.41 9.19
CA LEU A 150 1.69 -4.61 7.97
C LEU A 150 1.29 -5.94 7.33
N GLU A 151 0.86 -5.93 6.08
CA GLU A 151 0.70 -7.11 5.22
C GLU A 151 1.72 -7.02 4.10
N ILE A 152 2.83 -7.73 4.25
CA ILE A 152 3.99 -7.68 3.34
C ILE A 152 3.99 -8.92 2.45
N GLN A 153 3.96 -8.70 1.15
CA GLN A 153 4.19 -9.74 0.16
C GLN A 153 5.70 -9.76 -0.16
N LEU A 154 6.44 -10.59 0.58
CA LEU A 154 7.89 -10.71 0.44
C LEU A 154 8.23 -11.57 -0.77
N VAL A 155 8.69 -10.93 -1.83
CA VAL A 155 9.01 -11.60 -3.10
C VAL A 155 10.47 -12.06 -3.07
N PRO A 156 10.77 -13.30 -3.50
CA PRO A 156 12.12 -13.88 -3.46
C PRO A 156 13.00 -13.32 -4.60
N VAL A 157 13.32 -12.04 -4.51
CA VAL A 157 14.18 -11.30 -5.45
C VAL A 157 15.04 -10.28 -4.69
N LEU A 158 16.22 -9.99 -5.21
CA LEU A 158 17.10 -8.92 -4.73
C LEU A 158 17.22 -7.86 -5.82
N PHE A 159 16.97 -6.60 -5.50
CA PHE A 159 17.12 -5.48 -6.43
C PHE A 159 18.46 -4.75 -6.29
N GLY A 160 19.04 -4.72 -5.09
CA GLY A 160 20.28 -4.01 -4.79
C GLY A 160 20.15 -2.49 -4.75
N GLN A 161 19.18 -1.93 -5.50
CA GLN A 161 18.88 -0.50 -5.58
C GLN A 161 17.43 -0.26 -5.96
N GLY A 162 16.91 0.94 -5.67
CA GLY A 162 15.52 1.29 -5.94
C GLY A 162 14.89 2.04 -4.79
N ARG A 163 13.57 1.95 -4.67
CA ARG A 163 12.80 2.60 -3.60
C ARG A 163 12.58 1.66 -2.43
N ARG A 164 13.16 1.99 -1.28
CA ARG A 164 12.96 1.23 -0.03
C ARG A 164 11.58 1.49 0.56
N LEU A 165 10.98 0.43 1.12
CA LEU A 165 9.75 0.55 1.90
C LEU A 165 10.05 1.26 3.23
N PHE A 166 10.99 0.72 4.00
CA PHE A 166 11.41 1.26 5.27
C PHE A 166 12.79 1.90 5.15
N ASP A 167 12.85 3.19 5.43
CA ASP A 167 14.03 4.01 5.40
C ASP A 167 13.79 5.20 6.33
N ASP A 168 14.73 5.50 7.22
CA ASP A 168 14.64 6.60 8.18
C ASP A 168 13.28 6.67 8.93
N LEU A 169 13.03 5.70 9.80
CA LEU A 169 11.85 5.68 10.67
C LEU A 169 11.98 6.62 11.89
N GLY A 170 13.10 7.32 12.02
CA GLY A 170 13.45 8.10 13.20
C GLY A 170 14.24 7.30 14.23
N PRO A 171 14.51 7.89 15.40
CA PRO A 171 15.26 7.23 16.45
C PRO A 171 14.45 6.08 17.09
N GLY A 172 15.13 4.98 17.37
CA GLY A 172 14.54 3.79 17.97
C GLY A 172 14.18 2.71 16.97
N HIS A 173 13.30 1.82 17.37
CA HIS A 173 12.77 0.74 16.57
C HIS A 173 11.24 0.63 16.77
N VAL A 174 10.57 -0.06 15.86
CA VAL A 174 9.15 -0.39 15.94
C VAL A 174 9.06 -1.90 16.12
N GLU A 175 8.45 -2.34 17.20
CA GLU A 175 8.20 -3.76 17.44
C GLU A 175 7.03 -4.26 16.60
N LEU A 176 7.14 -5.48 16.12
CA LEU A 176 6.15 -6.13 15.27
C LEU A 176 5.84 -7.53 15.81
N ASP A 177 4.56 -7.82 16.01
CA ASP A 177 4.09 -9.17 16.33
C ASP A 177 3.67 -9.90 15.06
N LEU A 178 4.36 -10.98 14.71
CA LEU A 178 3.98 -11.84 13.58
C LEU A 178 2.70 -12.59 13.93
N VAL A 179 1.62 -12.30 13.21
CA VAL A 179 0.29 -12.92 13.44
C VAL A 179 -0.10 -13.93 12.37
N ARG A 180 0.48 -13.87 11.16
CA ARG A 180 0.22 -14.83 10.10
C ARG A 180 1.37 -14.91 9.11
N THR A 181 1.62 -16.15 8.64
CA THR A 181 2.46 -16.44 7.47
C THR A 181 1.69 -17.34 6.52
N LEU A 182 1.62 -16.96 5.22
CA LEU A 182 1.14 -17.83 4.16
C LEU A 182 2.24 -17.96 3.11
N GLU A 183 2.44 -19.17 2.61
CA GLU A 183 3.53 -19.49 1.69
C GLU A 183 2.99 -19.77 0.27
N SER A 184 3.60 -19.13 -0.71
CA SER A 184 3.37 -19.33 -2.13
C SER A 184 4.71 -19.40 -2.86
N PRO A 185 4.80 -20.09 -4.00
CA PRO A 185 6.02 -20.07 -4.81
C PRO A 185 6.46 -18.66 -5.24
N GLY A 186 5.52 -17.75 -5.40
CA GLY A 186 5.77 -16.37 -5.87
C GLY A 186 6.09 -15.37 -4.79
N ALA A 187 5.63 -15.60 -3.56
CA ALA A 187 5.81 -14.67 -2.43
C ALA A 187 5.56 -15.37 -1.09
N LEU A 188 6.15 -14.81 -0.05
CA LEU A 188 5.81 -15.12 1.34
C LEU A 188 4.95 -13.97 1.89
N PHE A 189 3.73 -14.27 2.28
CA PHE A 189 2.79 -13.29 2.82
C PHE A 189 2.94 -13.22 4.34
N LEU A 190 3.36 -12.08 4.85
CA LEU A 190 3.69 -11.84 6.24
C LEU A 190 2.79 -10.76 6.82
N ARG A 191 1.97 -11.14 7.81
CA ARG A 191 1.11 -10.19 8.51
C ARG A 191 1.64 -9.93 9.90
N TYR A 192 1.85 -8.66 10.22
CA TYR A 192 2.33 -8.20 11.52
C TYR A 192 1.37 -7.18 12.12
N GLU A 193 1.16 -7.25 13.42
CA GLU A 193 0.59 -6.15 14.20
C GLU A 193 1.71 -5.23 14.69
N VAL A 194 1.48 -3.91 14.55
CA VAL A 194 2.45 -2.89 14.95
C VAL A 194 2.28 -2.59 16.43
N GLN A 195 3.39 -2.70 17.19
CA GLN A 195 3.39 -2.42 18.62
C GLN A 195 4.00 -1.04 18.88
N TYR A 196 3.24 -0.20 19.54
CA TYR A 196 3.68 1.12 19.97
C TYR A 196 3.87 1.14 21.48
N ALA A 197 5.12 1.32 21.91
CA ALA A 197 5.47 1.45 23.34
C ALA A 197 4.93 2.75 23.95
#